data_ce03f9fce02a6a32b45148628073b059
#
_entry.id   ce03f9fce02a6a32b45148628073b059
#
_cell.length_a   1.000
_cell.length_b   1.000
_cell.length_c   1.000
_cell.angle_alpha   90.00
_cell.angle_beta   90.00
_cell.angle_gamma   90.00
#
_symmetry.space_group_name_H-M   'P 1'
#
loop_
_entity.id
_entity.type
_entity.pdbx_description
1 polymer ?
#
loop_
_entity_poly.entity_id
_entity_poly.type
_entity_poly.pdbx_seq_one_letter_code
_entity_poly.pdbx_strand_id
1 'polypeptide(L)'
;MQIKIIFQFILVIFTALISILFFYNYLGEEKKIQESNYEKKFTTELKSTDKSINLLENLEYKTFDKDGNGYLLKAKYGETLIDRQNTLLLEGVNGEIRLKGKSTIYITSKYANYDKNNFDTNFFTEVVVVYEDSIAKSDNFDIFFSKNDATMYNNVYYTNSFLNSKADKIDVDLVSGDIDISMYDENDKIEIIRK
;
A
#
# COMPACT_ATOMS: atom_id res chain seq x y z
N MET A 1 -40.19 44.09 29.59
CA MET A 1 -39.04 43.39 30.17
C MET A 1 -39.01 41.89 29.77
N GLN A 2 -40.13 41.24 29.61
CA GLN A 2 -40.23 39.82 29.27
C GLN A 2 -39.77 39.45 27.83
N ILE A 3 -39.98 40.33 26.85
CA ILE A 3 -39.64 40.06 25.44
C ILE A 3 -38.11 39.87 25.22
N LYS A 4 -37.29 40.63 25.95
CA LYS A 4 -35.83 40.50 25.88
C LYS A 4 -35.33 39.16 26.43
N ILE A 5 -35.98 38.64 27.44
CA ILE A 5 -35.65 37.36 28.08
C ILE A 5 -36.00 36.21 27.12
N ILE A 6 -37.18 36.29 26.47
CA ILE A 6 -37.62 35.29 25.47
C ILE A 6 -36.66 35.26 24.28
N PHE A 7 -36.23 36.44 23.82
CA PHE A 7 -35.27 36.53 22.71
C PHE A 7 -33.90 35.93 23.05
N GLN A 8 -33.44 36.12 24.31
CA GLN A 8 -32.20 35.50 24.79
C GLN A 8 -32.32 33.96 24.86
N PHE A 9 -33.45 33.43 25.33
CA PHE A 9 -33.67 31.98 25.34
C PHE A 9 -33.71 31.38 23.93
N ILE A 10 -34.34 32.04 22.96
CA ILE A 10 -34.37 31.61 21.57
C ILE A 10 -32.96 31.61 20.98
N LEU A 11 -32.14 32.62 21.28
CA LEU A 11 -30.76 32.68 20.77
C LEU A 11 -29.90 31.56 21.36
N VAL A 12 -30.04 31.24 22.66
CA VAL A 12 -29.32 30.14 23.31
C VAL A 12 -29.73 28.78 22.72
N ILE A 13 -31.03 28.57 22.48
CA ILE A 13 -31.52 27.34 21.87
C ILE A 13 -31.00 27.20 20.42
N PHE A 14 -30.96 28.30 19.66
CA PHE A 14 -30.47 28.32 18.29
C PHE A 14 -28.96 28.03 18.20
N THR A 15 -28.16 28.60 19.12
CA THR A 15 -26.72 28.28 19.17
C THR A 15 -26.46 26.86 19.63
N ALA A 16 -27.25 26.30 20.54
CA ALA A 16 -27.16 24.91 20.94
C ALA A 16 -27.51 23.95 19.79
N LEU A 17 -28.54 24.28 19.00
CA LEU A 17 -28.95 23.51 17.83
C LEU A 17 -27.85 23.51 16.73
N ILE A 18 -27.22 24.65 16.48
CA ILE A 18 -26.11 24.76 15.55
C ILE A 18 -24.90 23.95 16.04
N SER A 19 -24.62 24.03 17.36
CA SER A 19 -23.50 23.24 17.94
C SER A 19 -23.75 21.73 17.83
N ILE A 20 -24.99 21.28 18.03
CA ILE A 20 -25.39 19.88 17.89
C ILE A 20 -25.27 19.43 16.41
N LEU A 21 -25.72 20.24 15.45
CA LEU A 21 -25.59 19.98 14.03
C LEU A 21 -24.12 19.93 13.60
N PHE A 22 -23.30 20.84 14.13
CA PHE A 22 -21.86 20.85 13.87
C PHE A 22 -21.19 19.61 14.48
N PHE A 23 -21.58 19.23 15.70
CA PHE A 23 -21.08 18.05 16.38
C PHE A 23 -21.49 16.75 15.64
N TYR A 24 -22.75 16.67 15.14
CA TYR A 24 -23.22 15.56 14.32
C TYR A 24 -22.51 15.47 12.97
N ASN A 25 -22.23 16.59 12.32
CA ASN A 25 -21.48 16.62 11.08
C ASN A 25 -19.97 16.40 11.28
N TYR A 26 -19.40 16.82 12.39
CA TYR A 26 -17.95 16.74 12.64
C TYR A 26 -17.54 15.44 13.33
N LEU A 27 -18.37 14.85 14.20
CA LEU A 27 -18.12 13.52 14.79
C LEU A 27 -18.90 12.39 14.11
N GLY A 28 -19.86 12.69 13.25
CA GLY A 28 -20.52 11.72 12.40
C GLY A 28 -19.73 11.36 11.13
N GLU A 29 -18.60 11.95 10.90
CA GLU A 29 -17.52 11.36 10.13
C GLU A 29 -16.72 10.36 11.01
N GLU A 30 -17.37 9.38 11.64
CA GLU A 30 -16.85 8.04 11.44
C GLU A 30 -16.67 7.95 9.92
N LYS A 31 -15.41 7.85 9.51
CA LYS A 31 -15.02 7.49 8.15
C LYS A 31 -15.93 6.34 7.71
N LYS A 32 -17.09 6.61 7.15
CA LYS A 32 -17.51 5.88 5.99
C LYS A 32 -16.32 6.09 5.06
N ILE A 33 -15.41 5.14 5.10
CA ILE A 33 -14.66 4.77 3.93
C ILE A 33 -15.78 4.68 2.91
N GLN A 34 -16.02 5.76 2.16
CA GLN A 34 -16.72 5.62 0.92
C GLN A 34 -15.91 4.54 0.25
N GLU A 35 -16.52 3.36 0.20
CA GLU A 35 -16.20 2.41 -0.84
C GLU A 35 -16.34 3.22 -2.11
N SER A 36 -15.26 3.95 -2.47
CA SER A 36 -15.11 4.41 -3.83
C SER A 36 -15.29 3.11 -4.60
N ASN A 37 -16.08 3.13 -5.65
CA ASN A 37 -16.36 2.01 -6.51
C ASN A 37 -15.04 1.44 -7.04
N TYR A 38 -14.34 0.69 -6.15
CA TYR A 38 -13.24 -0.15 -6.52
C TYR A 38 -13.89 -1.31 -7.25
N GLU A 39 -13.85 -1.29 -8.57
CA GLU A 39 -14.19 -2.48 -9.35
C GLU A 39 -13.18 -3.56 -8.96
N LYS A 40 -13.50 -4.30 -7.88
CA LYS A 40 -12.88 -5.59 -7.58
C LYS A 40 -13.27 -6.55 -8.70
N LYS A 41 -12.55 -6.53 -9.79
CA LYS A 41 -12.68 -7.55 -10.81
C LYS A 41 -11.78 -8.72 -10.43
N PHE A 42 -12.27 -9.57 -9.51
CA PHE A 42 -11.68 -10.88 -9.30
C PHE A 42 -12.06 -11.78 -10.47
N THR A 43 -11.17 -11.95 -11.44
CA THR A 43 -11.31 -13.01 -12.41
C THR A 43 -10.70 -14.27 -11.80
N THR A 44 -11.52 -15.06 -11.11
CA THR A 44 -11.09 -16.30 -10.45
C THR A 44 -11.64 -17.48 -11.22
N GLU A 45 -10.77 -18.27 -11.82
CA GLU A 45 -11.12 -19.63 -12.24
C GLU A 45 -10.81 -20.59 -11.08
N LEU A 46 -11.87 -21.11 -10.45
CA LEU A 46 -11.76 -22.11 -9.39
C LEU A 46 -11.52 -23.48 -10.02
N LYS A 47 -10.33 -24.03 -9.87
CA LYS A 47 -10.11 -25.48 -10.02
C LYS A 47 -10.19 -26.15 -8.67
N SER A 48 -11.30 -26.85 -8.43
CA SER A 48 -11.47 -27.71 -7.26
C SER A 48 -10.69 -29.00 -7.47
N THR A 49 -9.53 -29.13 -6.82
CA THR A 49 -8.91 -30.40 -6.55
C THR A 49 -9.03 -30.72 -5.07
N ASP A 50 -9.50 -31.94 -4.78
CA ASP A 50 -9.78 -32.50 -3.46
C ASP A 50 -8.66 -32.30 -2.44
N LYS A 51 -8.75 -31.25 -1.69
CA LYS A 51 -8.29 -30.96 -0.32
C LYS A 51 -8.50 -29.46 -0.12
N SER A 52 -9.44 -29.08 0.69
CA SER A 52 -9.85 -27.77 1.21
C SER A 52 -8.80 -26.64 1.34
N ILE A 53 -8.00 -26.41 0.32
CA ILE A 53 -7.17 -25.24 0.14
C ILE A 53 -7.84 -24.49 -1.01
N ASN A 54 -8.32 -23.27 -0.73
CA ASN A 54 -8.82 -22.37 -1.77
C ASN A 54 -7.62 -21.90 -2.59
N LEU A 55 -7.18 -22.72 -3.54
CA LEU A 55 -6.15 -22.34 -4.51
C LEU A 55 -6.83 -21.49 -5.58
N LEU A 56 -6.34 -20.29 -5.76
CA LEU A 56 -6.76 -19.35 -6.78
C LEU A 56 -5.69 -19.29 -7.86
N GLU A 57 -6.09 -19.29 -9.13
CA GLU A 57 -5.17 -19.17 -10.27
C GLU A 57 -5.41 -17.86 -11.02
N ASN A 58 -4.35 -17.27 -11.58
CA ASN A 58 -4.40 -16.06 -12.42
C ASN A 58 -5.10 -14.89 -11.71
N LEU A 59 -4.66 -14.62 -10.49
CA LEU A 59 -5.17 -13.51 -9.68
C LEU A 59 -4.80 -12.16 -10.30
N GLU A 60 -5.77 -11.27 -10.33
CA GLU A 60 -5.56 -9.87 -10.67
C GLU A 60 -6.34 -8.99 -9.68
N TYR A 61 -5.63 -8.11 -9.01
CA TYR A 61 -6.19 -7.08 -8.17
C TYR A 61 -5.80 -5.70 -8.69
N LYS A 62 -6.76 -4.82 -8.89
CA LYS A 62 -6.56 -3.47 -9.38
C LYS A 62 -7.32 -2.47 -8.52
N THR A 63 -6.64 -1.42 -8.10
CA THR A 63 -7.26 -0.34 -7.32
C THR A 63 -6.70 1.02 -7.73
N PHE A 64 -7.40 2.08 -7.33
CA PHE A 64 -6.96 3.46 -7.50
C PHE A 64 -7.19 4.19 -6.18
N ASP A 65 -6.26 5.07 -5.82
CA ASP A 65 -6.46 5.98 -4.71
C ASP A 65 -7.26 7.23 -5.12
N LYS A 66 -7.50 8.12 -4.15
CA LYS A 66 -8.26 9.36 -4.36
C LYS A 66 -7.55 10.35 -5.30
N ASP A 67 -6.24 10.26 -5.41
CA ASP A 67 -5.40 11.13 -6.24
C ASP A 67 -5.28 10.61 -7.68
N GLY A 68 -5.83 9.42 -7.95
CA GLY A 68 -5.83 8.75 -9.23
C GLY A 68 -4.57 7.92 -9.49
N ASN A 69 -3.79 7.61 -8.46
CA ASN A 69 -2.72 6.65 -8.56
C ASN A 69 -3.30 5.24 -8.68
N GLY A 70 -2.74 4.43 -9.57
CA GLY A 70 -3.20 3.08 -9.85
C GLY A 70 -2.26 2.04 -9.27
N TYR A 71 -2.82 0.99 -8.69
CA TYR A 71 -2.09 -0.16 -8.17
C TYR A 71 -2.65 -1.42 -8.80
N LEU A 72 -1.77 -2.23 -9.37
CA LEU A 72 -2.10 -3.50 -10.01
C LEU A 72 -1.22 -4.58 -9.41
N LEU A 73 -1.82 -5.65 -8.91
CA LEU A 73 -1.13 -6.82 -8.40
C LEU A 73 -1.66 -8.05 -9.14
N LYS A 74 -0.75 -8.82 -9.73
CA LYS A 74 -1.06 -10.08 -10.40
C LYS A 74 -0.27 -11.20 -9.75
N ALA A 75 -0.86 -12.38 -9.70
CA ALA A 75 -0.16 -13.58 -9.26
C ALA A 75 -0.62 -14.79 -10.07
N LYS A 76 0.30 -15.71 -10.32
CA LYS A 76 -0.02 -16.97 -11.01
C LYS A 76 -0.88 -17.88 -10.14
N TYR A 77 -0.54 -17.95 -8.86
CA TYR A 77 -1.28 -18.70 -7.86
C TYR A 77 -1.44 -17.88 -6.59
N GLY A 78 -2.49 -18.19 -5.82
CA GLY A 78 -2.70 -17.64 -4.49
C GLY A 78 -3.50 -18.57 -3.62
N GLU A 79 -3.19 -18.60 -2.34
CA GLU A 79 -3.91 -19.35 -1.34
C GLU A 79 -4.17 -18.51 -0.09
N THR A 80 -5.29 -18.78 0.58
CA THR A 80 -5.59 -18.14 1.86
C THR A 80 -4.86 -18.90 2.97
N LEU A 81 -4.10 -18.18 3.80
CA LEU A 81 -3.44 -18.75 4.96
C LEU A 81 -4.47 -19.12 6.04
N ILE A 82 -4.39 -20.34 6.55
CA ILE A 82 -5.38 -20.90 7.51
C ILE A 82 -5.42 -20.08 8.81
N ASP A 83 -4.27 -19.66 9.30
CA ASP A 83 -4.08 -18.87 10.51
C ASP A 83 -4.31 -17.35 10.32
N ARG A 84 -4.32 -16.89 9.06
CA ARG A 84 -4.51 -15.50 8.67
C ARG A 84 -5.45 -15.39 7.47
N GLN A 85 -6.74 -15.52 7.71
CA GLN A 85 -7.79 -15.57 6.66
C GLN A 85 -7.88 -14.33 5.78
N ASN A 86 -7.37 -13.20 6.25
CA ASN A 86 -7.30 -11.96 5.47
C ASN A 86 -6.02 -11.84 4.63
N THR A 87 -5.08 -12.77 4.77
CA THR A 87 -3.82 -12.78 4.03
C THR A 87 -3.86 -13.84 2.93
N LEU A 88 -3.47 -13.44 1.73
CA LEU A 88 -3.20 -14.35 0.62
C LEU A 88 -1.70 -14.53 0.50
N LEU A 89 -1.25 -15.78 0.48
CA LEU A 89 0.08 -16.12 -0.01
C LEU A 89 0.00 -16.24 -1.53
N LEU A 90 0.79 -15.44 -2.22
CA LEU A 90 0.83 -15.33 -3.68
C LEU A 90 2.12 -15.93 -4.23
N GLU A 91 2.06 -16.53 -5.40
CA GLU A 91 3.21 -17.08 -6.14
C GLU A 91 3.26 -16.54 -7.57
N GLY A 92 4.48 -16.23 -8.06
CA GLY A 92 4.71 -15.67 -9.40
C GLY A 92 4.11 -14.28 -9.53
N VAL A 93 4.60 -13.35 -8.69
CA VAL A 93 3.95 -12.07 -8.44
C VAL A 93 4.51 -10.98 -9.34
N ASN A 94 3.60 -10.15 -9.89
CA ASN A 94 3.91 -8.94 -10.64
C ASN A 94 3.05 -7.78 -10.09
N GLY A 95 3.71 -6.71 -9.67
CA GLY A 95 3.10 -5.47 -9.20
C GLY A 95 3.37 -4.32 -10.16
N GLU A 96 2.41 -3.41 -10.31
CA GLU A 96 2.58 -2.15 -10.99
C GLU A 96 2.03 -1.02 -10.12
N ILE A 97 2.83 0.04 -9.93
CA ILE A 97 2.39 1.26 -9.26
C ILE A 97 2.48 2.40 -10.28
N ARG A 98 1.34 3.03 -10.56
CA ARG A 98 1.20 4.12 -11.52
C ARG A 98 0.88 5.40 -10.78
N LEU A 99 1.90 6.18 -10.47
CA LEU A 99 1.74 7.48 -9.82
C LEU A 99 1.47 8.56 -10.86
N LYS A 100 0.53 9.45 -10.57
CA LYS A 100 0.14 10.54 -11.48
C LYS A 100 1.33 11.43 -11.82
N GLY A 101 1.61 11.56 -13.11
CA GLY A 101 2.72 12.40 -13.62
C GLY A 101 4.12 11.80 -13.41
N LYS A 102 4.23 10.53 -13.00
CA LYS A 102 5.49 9.80 -12.84
C LYS A 102 5.49 8.55 -13.73
N SER A 103 6.66 7.99 -13.95
CA SER A 103 6.81 6.70 -14.62
C SER A 103 6.23 5.57 -13.77
N THR A 104 5.84 4.48 -14.42
CA THR A 104 5.32 3.31 -13.72
C THR A 104 6.46 2.57 -13.01
N ILE A 105 6.22 2.17 -11.77
CA ILE A 105 7.10 1.27 -11.01
C ILE A 105 6.62 -0.15 -11.25
N TYR A 106 7.52 -1.04 -11.63
CA TYR A 106 7.28 -2.47 -11.82
C TYR A 106 7.97 -3.26 -10.72
N ILE A 107 7.24 -4.20 -10.14
CA ILE A 107 7.72 -5.06 -9.06
C ILE A 107 7.53 -6.51 -9.48
N THR A 108 8.53 -7.34 -9.30
CA THR A 108 8.39 -8.79 -9.47
C THR A 108 8.97 -9.52 -8.27
N SER A 109 8.38 -10.63 -7.89
CA SER A 109 8.92 -11.53 -6.87
C SER A 109 8.42 -12.95 -7.09
N LYS A 110 9.08 -13.91 -6.45
CA LYS A 110 8.60 -15.29 -6.47
C LYS A 110 7.35 -15.44 -5.62
N TYR A 111 7.30 -14.78 -4.45
CA TYR A 111 6.19 -14.84 -3.51
C TYR A 111 5.82 -13.46 -2.99
N ALA A 112 4.57 -13.33 -2.51
CA ALA A 112 4.14 -12.21 -1.67
C ALA A 112 3.05 -12.62 -0.68
N ASN A 113 3.01 -11.95 0.48
CA ASN A 113 1.86 -11.93 1.36
C ASN A 113 1.06 -10.65 1.10
N TYR A 114 -0.21 -10.78 0.75
CA TYR A 114 -1.11 -9.67 0.47
C TYR A 114 -2.23 -9.62 1.50
N ASP A 115 -2.37 -8.53 2.22
CA ASP A 115 -3.47 -8.29 3.15
C ASP A 115 -4.67 -7.67 2.42
N LYS A 116 -5.82 -8.36 2.46
CA LYS A 116 -7.05 -7.95 1.78
C LYS A 116 -7.73 -6.73 2.42
N ASN A 117 -7.39 -6.39 3.67
CA ASN A 117 -8.05 -5.32 4.41
C ASN A 117 -7.40 -3.96 4.17
N ASN A 118 -6.07 -3.90 4.23
CA ASN A 118 -5.30 -2.65 4.14
C ASN A 118 -4.42 -2.57 2.89
N PHE A 119 -4.39 -3.67 2.09
CA PHE A 119 -3.63 -3.80 0.84
C PHE A 119 -2.12 -3.84 1.02
N ASP A 120 -1.63 -3.88 2.27
CA ASP A 120 -0.22 -4.03 2.56
C ASP A 120 0.30 -5.31 1.91
N THR A 121 1.47 -5.21 1.29
CA THR A 121 2.03 -6.32 0.52
C THR A 121 3.49 -6.50 0.88
N ASN A 122 3.84 -7.71 1.33
CA ASN A 122 5.21 -8.10 1.60
C ASN A 122 5.68 -9.02 0.46
N PHE A 123 6.49 -8.51 -0.43
CA PHE A 123 7.14 -9.29 -1.50
C PHE A 123 8.39 -9.95 -0.97
N PHE A 124 8.64 -11.20 -1.32
CA PHE A 124 9.84 -11.90 -0.87
C PHE A 124 10.32 -12.94 -1.86
N THR A 125 11.62 -13.24 -1.77
CA THR A 125 12.36 -14.13 -2.66
C THR A 125 12.45 -13.57 -4.09
N GLU A 126 13.67 -13.23 -4.50
CA GLU A 126 13.99 -12.72 -5.83
C GLU A 126 13.22 -11.44 -6.19
N VAL A 127 13.15 -10.50 -5.25
CA VAL A 127 12.46 -9.24 -5.49
C VAL A 127 13.27 -8.37 -6.45
N VAL A 128 12.58 -7.86 -7.47
CA VAL A 128 13.13 -6.87 -8.42
C VAL A 128 12.14 -5.73 -8.56
N VAL A 129 12.62 -4.51 -8.35
CA VAL A 129 11.88 -3.26 -8.58
C VAL A 129 12.55 -2.50 -9.70
N VAL A 130 11.77 -2.10 -10.70
CA VAL A 130 12.22 -1.33 -11.85
C VAL A 130 11.49 0.00 -11.90
N TYR A 131 12.24 1.08 -11.94
CA TYR A 131 11.72 2.42 -12.13
C TYR A 131 12.64 3.21 -13.08
N GLU A 132 12.12 3.57 -14.25
CA GLU A 132 12.88 4.20 -15.33
C GLU A 132 14.13 3.37 -15.71
N ASP A 133 15.32 3.95 -15.58
CA ASP A 133 16.60 3.29 -15.83
C ASP A 133 17.19 2.59 -14.59
N SER A 134 16.46 2.62 -13.48
CA SER A 134 16.89 2.12 -12.19
C SER A 134 16.32 0.74 -11.90
N ILE A 135 17.16 -0.15 -11.41
CA ILE A 135 16.80 -1.49 -10.96
C ILE A 135 17.29 -1.68 -9.53
N ALA A 136 16.38 -2.02 -8.64
CA ALA A 136 16.70 -2.46 -7.29
C ALA A 136 16.34 -3.93 -7.10
N LYS A 137 17.19 -4.69 -6.41
CA LYS A 137 16.99 -6.10 -6.08
C LYS A 137 17.20 -6.33 -4.61
N SER A 138 16.43 -7.23 -4.00
CA SER A 138 16.57 -7.62 -2.60
C SER A 138 15.94 -8.98 -2.35
N ASP A 139 16.09 -9.49 -1.12
CA ASP A 139 15.33 -10.66 -0.70
C ASP A 139 13.90 -10.29 -0.31
N ASN A 140 13.67 -9.06 0.19
CA ASN A 140 12.38 -8.60 0.71
C ASN A 140 12.06 -7.16 0.28
N PHE A 141 10.78 -6.89 0.06
CA PHE A 141 10.24 -5.55 -0.19
C PHE A 141 8.83 -5.45 0.37
N ASP A 142 8.63 -4.55 1.29
CA ASP A 142 7.36 -4.31 1.97
C ASP A 142 6.75 -2.99 1.51
N ILE A 143 5.46 -2.98 1.20
CA ILE A 143 4.69 -1.77 0.92
C ILE A 143 3.57 -1.68 1.94
N PHE A 144 3.54 -0.58 2.70
CA PHE A 144 2.53 -0.25 3.70
C PHE A 144 1.68 0.93 3.21
N PHE A 145 0.61 0.65 2.48
CA PHE A 145 -0.25 1.71 1.94
C PHE A 145 -0.90 2.57 3.01
N SER A 146 -1.21 1.99 4.17
CA SER A 146 -1.79 2.72 5.30
C SER A 146 -0.85 3.76 5.91
N LYS A 147 0.47 3.57 5.74
CA LYS A 147 1.53 4.44 6.26
C LYS A 147 2.19 5.28 5.18
N ASN A 148 1.93 4.99 3.91
CA ASN A 148 2.62 5.53 2.75
C ASN A 148 4.13 5.25 2.77
N ASP A 149 4.54 4.10 3.29
CA ASP A 149 5.93 3.69 3.40
C ASP A 149 6.19 2.47 2.52
N ALA A 150 7.40 2.38 1.99
CA ALA A 150 7.92 1.16 1.40
C ALA A 150 9.35 0.91 1.89
N THR A 151 9.66 -0.35 2.17
CA THR A 151 10.98 -0.75 2.68
C THR A 151 11.51 -1.93 1.90
N MET A 152 12.67 -1.77 1.28
CA MET A 152 13.43 -2.84 0.65
C MET A 152 14.57 -3.26 1.58
N TYR A 153 14.75 -4.55 1.85
CA TYR A 153 15.72 -5.00 2.81
C TYR A 153 16.25 -6.40 2.54
N ASN A 154 17.36 -6.72 3.20
CA ASN A 154 18.18 -7.92 3.03
C ASN A 154 18.77 -8.02 1.61
N ASN A 155 20.09 -7.92 1.53
CA ASN A 155 20.87 -8.02 0.30
C ASN A 155 20.42 -7.01 -0.79
N VAL A 156 20.28 -5.74 -0.41
CA VAL A 156 19.83 -4.72 -1.34
C VAL A 156 20.94 -4.36 -2.32
N TYR A 157 20.64 -4.50 -3.60
CA TYR A 157 21.49 -4.09 -4.71
C TYR A 157 20.72 -3.14 -5.61
N TYR A 158 21.25 -1.93 -5.78
CA TYR A 158 20.69 -0.91 -6.65
C TYR A 158 21.64 -0.61 -7.83
N THR A 159 21.09 -0.44 -9.01
CA THR A 159 21.85 -0.05 -10.21
C THR A 159 21.04 0.88 -11.10
N ASN A 160 21.72 1.86 -11.68
CA ASN A 160 21.21 2.68 -12.77
C ASN A 160 22.32 2.94 -13.81
N SER A 161 22.09 3.90 -14.73
CA SER A 161 23.06 4.25 -15.78
C SER A 161 24.40 4.76 -15.25
N PHE A 162 24.45 5.28 -14.01
CA PHE A 162 25.62 5.98 -13.47
C PHE A 162 26.36 5.25 -12.37
N LEU A 163 25.66 4.42 -11.59
CA LEU A 163 26.24 3.76 -10.42
C LEU A 163 25.62 2.41 -10.09
N ASN A 164 26.38 1.65 -9.32
CA ASN A 164 25.90 0.49 -8.59
C ASN A 164 26.07 0.77 -7.09
N SER A 165 25.14 0.31 -6.27
CA SER A 165 25.20 0.43 -4.81
C SER A 165 24.74 -0.84 -4.15
N LYS A 166 25.35 -1.15 -2.97
CA LYS A 166 24.89 -2.19 -2.07
C LYS A 166 24.58 -1.56 -0.72
N ALA A 167 23.49 -1.99 -0.13
CA ALA A 167 23.04 -1.60 1.20
C ALA A 167 22.30 -2.77 1.86
N ASP A 168 21.98 -2.64 3.14
CA ASP A 168 21.14 -3.62 3.83
C ASP A 168 19.66 -3.25 3.74
N LYS A 169 19.38 -1.95 3.66
CA LYS A 169 18.02 -1.43 3.69
C LYS A 169 17.88 -0.14 2.88
N ILE A 170 16.72 0.00 2.23
CA ILE A 170 16.25 1.25 1.60
C ILE A 170 14.83 1.49 2.07
N ASP A 171 14.58 2.64 2.71
CA ASP A 171 13.26 3.13 3.08
C ASP A 171 12.83 4.22 2.11
N VAL A 172 11.56 4.21 1.72
CA VAL A 172 10.97 5.16 0.78
C VAL A 172 9.67 5.71 1.35
N ASP A 173 9.57 7.02 1.50
CA ASP A 173 8.31 7.71 1.74
C ASP A 173 7.57 7.86 0.40
N LEU A 174 6.41 7.23 0.27
CA LEU A 174 5.65 7.21 -0.99
C LEU A 174 4.95 8.55 -1.28
N VAL A 175 4.84 9.45 -0.30
CA VAL A 175 4.24 10.78 -0.45
C VAL A 175 5.29 11.78 -0.92
N SER A 176 6.37 11.95 -0.15
CA SER A 176 7.46 12.89 -0.49
C SER A 176 8.35 12.35 -1.62
N GLY A 177 8.54 11.03 -1.66
CA GLY A 177 9.51 10.38 -2.53
C GLY A 177 10.93 10.40 -1.95
N ASP A 178 11.08 10.73 -0.65
CA ASP A 178 12.35 10.68 0.03
C ASP A 178 12.83 9.24 0.17
N ILE A 179 14.13 9.06 0.02
CA ILE A 179 14.79 7.76 0.07
C ILE A 179 15.89 7.83 1.12
N ASP A 180 15.84 6.92 2.08
CA ASP A 180 16.90 6.70 3.07
C ASP A 180 17.57 5.33 2.84
N ILE A 181 18.89 5.33 2.76
CA ILE A 181 19.70 4.13 2.50
C ILE A 181 20.57 3.88 3.72
N SER A 182 20.51 2.69 4.27
CA SER A 182 21.18 2.35 5.52
C SER A 182 21.80 0.96 5.51
N MET A 183 22.75 0.79 6.43
CA MET A 183 23.33 -0.51 6.82
C MET A 183 22.77 -0.89 8.19
N TYR A 184 22.70 -2.18 8.50
CA TYR A 184 22.24 -2.64 9.82
C TYR A 184 23.29 -2.38 10.91
N ASP A 185 24.58 -2.47 10.58
CA ASP A 185 25.66 -2.10 11.48
C ASP A 185 26.14 -0.68 11.14
N GLU A 186 26.19 0.19 12.15
CA GLU A 186 26.67 1.58 12.00
C GLU A 186 28.14 1.69 11.55
N ASN A 187 28.92 0.63 11.73
CA ASN A 187 30.30 0.57 11.26
C ASN A 187 30.43 0.13 9.81
N ASP A 188 29.40 -0.48 9.24
CA ASP A 188 29.38 -0.88 7.85
C ASP A 188 29.11 0.33 6.93
N LYS A 189 29.63 0.23 5.71
CA LYS A 189 29.54 1.33 4.75
C LYS A 189 28.74 0.91 3.54
N ILE A 190 27.88 1.82 3.08
CA ILE A 190 27.22 1.70 1.79
C ILE A 190 28.30 1.67 0.70
N GLU A 191 28.31 0.63 -0.10
CA GLU A 191 29.24 0.51 -1.22
C GLU A 191 28.61 1.20 -2.46
N ILE A 192 29.30 2.21 -3.01
CA ILE A 192 28.88 2.92 -4.21
C ILE A 192 30.01 2.85 -5.25
N ILE A 193 29.70 2.25 -6.39
CA ILE A 193 30.65 2.11 -7.51
C ILE A 193 30.08 2.89 -8.70
N ARG A 194 30.81 3.89 -9.17
CA ARG A 194 30.47 4.60 -10.42
C ARG A 194 30.85 3.71 -11.62
N LYS A 195 29.98 3.75 -12.63
CA LYS A 195 30.20 3.08 -13.92
C LYS A 195 31.05 3.93 -14.85
#